data_dcbe9475119b023192cf9ea16acb0f08
#
_entry.id   dcbe9475119b023192cf9ea16acb0f08
#
_cell.length_a   1.000
_cell.length_b   1.000
_cell.length_c   1.000
_cell.angle_alpha   90.00
_cell.angle_beta   90.00
_cell.angle_gamma   90.00
#
_symmetry.space_group_name_H-M   'P 1'
#
loop_
_entity.id
_entity.type
_entity.pdbx_description
1 polymer ?
#
loop_
_entity_poly.entity_id
_entity_poly.type
_entity_poly.pdbx_seq_one_letter_code
_entity_poly.pdbx_strand_id
1 'polypeptide(L)'
;LIDIHCHLLYGVDDGSKSLEESVEMLKIAKKQGITGIILTPHLRHGMFKHPLEKIERHYKKLMPYANKLGIELKLGTEYHVATDMIDAFHGGLCHTLADTQYILTEYSHSSEYSFVYKMTREAIFAGYIPVIAHVERYECLSDISRIEDLQELGALIQVNADSVLGIDGRHFKRYTKKLLKAGLVDVIASDSHGTKERVCNMKKCYEYVAKKFGDDYAQEIMQTTPENIINGR
;
A
#
# COMPACT_ATOMS: atom_id res chain seq x y z
N LEU A 1 -6.45 -11.95 -6.18
CA LEU A 1 -6.26 -10.71 -5.44
C LEU A 1 -4.90 -10.09 -5.77
N ILE A 2 -4.80 -8.77 -5.64
CA ILE A 2 -3.56 -8.01 -5.85
C ILE A 2 -3.25 -7.20 -4.60
N ASP A 3 -1.99 -7.25 -4.17
CA ASP A 3 -1.50 -6.53 -2.98
C ASP A 3 -0.52 -5.44 -3.42
N ILE A 4 -0.91 -4.18 -3.29
CA ILE A 4 -0.10 -3.05 -3.75
C ILE A 4 0.77 -2.42 -2.67
N HIS A 5 0.73 -2.95 -1.45
CA HIS A 5 1.47 -2.42 -0.31
C HIS A 5 1.94 -3.55 0.61
N CYS A 6 3.22 -3.90 0.52
CA CYS A 6 3.85 -4.87 1.42
C CYS A 6 5.37 -4.74 1.49
N HIS A 7 5.94 -5.12 2.64
CA HIS A 7 7.38 -5.04 2.96
C HIS A 7 8.05 -6.41 2.87
N LEU A 8 7.77 -7.11 1.78
CA LEU A 8 8.22 -8.48 1.54
C LEU A 8 9.67 -8.53 1.02
N LEU A 9 10.24 -7.40 0.55
CA LEU A 9 11.61 -7.36 0.05
C LEU A 9 12.62 -7.34 1.20
N TYR A 10 13.45 -8.39 1.31
CA TYR A 10 14.29 -8.62 2.47
C TYR A 10 15.41 -7.61 2.68
N GLY A 11 15.64 -7.26 3.95
CA GLY A 11 16.80 -6.53 4.43
C GLY A 11 16.96 -5.12 3.90
N VAL A 12 15.87 -4.45 3.50
CA VAL A 12 15.88 -3.06 3.00
C VAL A 12 15.19 -2.09 3.95
N ASP A 13 14.26 -2.58 4.76
CA ASP A 13 13.50 -1.83 5.76
C ASP A 13 13.18 -2.71 6.99
N ASP A 14 12.08 -2.45 7.71
CA ASP A 14 11.60 -3.21 8.85
C ASP A 14 10.76 -4.44 8.48
N GLY A 15 10.52 -4.69 7.21
CA GLY A 15 9.85 -5.89 6.71
C GLY A 15 10.71 -7.15 6.81
N SER A 16 10.68 -7.99 5.79
CA SER A 16 11.43 -9.26 5.71
C SER A 16 12.93 -9.09 5.99
N LYS A 17 13.51 -9.99 6.76
CA LYS A 17 14.92 -9.93 7.16
C LYS A 17 15.85 -10.75 6.26
N SER A 18 15.32 -11.79 5.59
CA SER A 18 16.11 -12.69 4.75
C SER A 18 15.35 -13.14 3.50
N LEU A 19 16.08 -13.64 2.51
CA LEU A 19 15.47 -14.21 1.31
C LEU A 19 14.51 -15.36 1.63
N GLU A 20 14.86 -16.18 2.61
CA GLU A 20 14.05 -17.32 3.06
C GLU A 20 12.72 -16.83 3.65
N GLU A 21 12.74 -15.75 4.45
CA GLU A 21 11.54 -15.14 5.00
C GLU A 21 10.67 -14.52 3.90
N SER A 22 11.29 -13.81 2.93
CA SER A 22 10.55 -13.29 1.76
C SER A 22 9.86 -14.40 0.98
N VAL A 23 10.56 -15.52 0.77
CA VAL A 23 9.97 -16.69 0.07
C VAL A 23 8.82 -17.30 0.87
N GLU A 24 8.92 -17.35 2.20
CA GLU A 24 7.81 -17.83 3.02
C GLU A 24 6.63 -16.86 3.00
N MET A 25 6.87 -15.54 3.01
CA MET A 25 5.83 -14.53 2.83
C MET A 25 5.14 -14.67 1.46
N LEU A 26 5.89 -14.94 0.37
CA LEU A 26 5.30 -15.25 -0.95
C LEU A 26 4.39 -16.48 -0.91
N LYS A 27 4.79 -17.55 -0.21
CA LYS A 27 3.95 -18.75 -0.05
C LYS A 27 2.67 -18.46 0.74
N ILE A 28 2.77 -17.61 1.77
CA ILE A 28 1.61 -17.14 2.52
C ILE A 28 0.69 -16.34 1.60
N ALA A 29 1.22 -15.37 0.85
CA ALA A 29 0.46 -14.58 -0.12
C ALA A 29 -0.26 -15.47 -1.16
N LYS A 30 0.44 -16.48 -1.69
CA LYS A 30 -0.18 -17.46 -2.60
C LYS A 30 -1.34 -18.20 -1.98
N LYS A 31 -1.23 -18.64 -0.72
CA LYS A 31 -2.34 -19.28 0.03
C LYS A 31 -3.53 -18.33 0.27
N GLN A 32 -3.28 -17.01 0.29
CA GLN A 32 -4.30 -15.97 0.36
C GLN A 32 -4.97 -15.68 -1.00
N GLY A 33 -4.55 -16.35 -2.09
CA GLY A 33 -5.10 -16.15 -3.44
C GLY A 33 -4.51 -14.92 -4.15
N ILE A 34 -3.35 -14.42 -3.70
CA ILE A 34 -2.69 -13.28 -4.33
C ILE A 34 -1.98 -13.75 -5.60
N THR A 35 -2.16 -12.99 -6.68
CA THR A 35 -1.58 -13.21 -8.01
C THR A 35 -0.65 -12.11 -8.46
N GLY A 36 -0.73 -10.91 -7.85
CA GLY A 36 0.14 -9.77 -8.11
C GLY A 36 0.52 -9.07 -6.81
N ILE A 37 1.77 -8.63 -6.71
CA ILE A 37 2.31 -7.90 -5.55
C ILE A 37 3.18 -6.75 -6.03
N ILE A 38 2.95 -5.54 -5.48
CA ILE A 38 3.90 -4.45 -5.56
C ILE A 38 4.67 -4.41 -4.23
N LEU A 39 5.98 -4.60 -4.32
CA LEU A 39 6.89 -4.48 -3.19
C LEU A 39 7.15 -3.00 -2.91
N THR A 40 6.85 -2.54 -1.73
CA THR A 40 6.89 -1.11 -1.37
C THR A 40 7.83 -0.83 -0.19
N PRO A 41 9.15 -1.10 -0.33
CA PRO A 41 10.08 -0.79 0.75
C PRO A 41 10.02 0.70 1.08
N HIS A 42 10.17 1.00 2.37
CA HIS A 42 10.15 2.37 2.86
C HIS A 42 11.26 3.25 2.27
N LEU A 43 10.89 4.50 1.96
CA LEU A 43 11.80 5.64 1.95
C LEU A 43 11.32 6.63 3.02
N ARG A 44 12.08 6.74 4.12
CA ARG A 44 11.78 7.67 5.22
C ARG A 44 13.05 8.34 5.70
N HIS A 45 13.17 9.63 5.44
CA HIS A 45 14.36 10.41 5.84
C HIS A 45 14.69 10.22 7.33
N GLY A 46 15.96 9.95 7.61
CA GLY A 46 16.46 9.75 8.97
C GLY A 46 16.17 8.38 9.58
N MET A 47 15.32 7.55 8.97
CA MET A 47 14.96 6.22 9.50
C MET A 47 15.32 5.10 8.52
N PHE A 48 14.80 5.14 7.31
CA PHE A 48 15.04 4.12 6.29
C PHE A 48 15.73 4.74 5.07
N LYS A 49 16.98 4.32 4.84
CA LYS A 49 17.69 4.62 3.58
C LYS A 49 17.09 3.75 2.49
N HIS A 50 16.74 4.32 1.36
CA HIS A 50 16.18 3.60 0.21
C HIS A 50 17.31 3.24 -0.78
N PRO A 51 18.11 2.16 -0.55
CA PRO A 51 19.29 1.85 -1.35
C PRO A 51 18.88 1.18 -2.67
N LEU A 52 18.61 1.96 -3.73
CA LEU A 52 18.08 1.51 -5.02
C LEU A 52 18.81 0.28 -5.58
N GLU A 53 20.14 0.31 -5.67
CA GLU A 53 20.93 -0.82 -6.19
C GLU A 53 20.70 -2.12 -5.39
N LYS A 54 20.54 -2.01 -4.06
CA LYS A 54 20.26 -3.15 -3.21
C LYS A 54 18.84 -3.66 -3.42
N ILE A 55 17.87 -2.74 -3.51
CA ILE A 55 16.46 -3.02 -3.76
C ILE A 55 16.33 -3.79 -5.07
N GLU A 56 16.85 -3.26 -6.17
CA GLU A 56 16.80 -3.92 -7.48
C GLU A 56 17.49 -5.28 -7.50
N ARG A 57 18.65 -5.38 -6.86
CA ARG A 57 19.38 -6.67 -6.76
C ARG A 57 18.59 -7.71 -5.99
N HIS A 58 17.95 -7.33 -4.87
CA HIS A 58 17.12 -8.22 -4.07
C HIS A 58 15.82 -8.58 -4.78
N TYR A 59 15.20 -7.62 -5.48
CA TYR A 59 14.05 -7.87 -6.35
C TYR A 59 14.36 -8.92 -7.41
N LYS A 60 15.45 -8.75 -8.17
CA LYS A 60 15.89 -9.71 -9.20
C LYS A 60 16.12 -11.11 -8.62
N LYS A 61 16.64 -11.21 -7.38
CA LYS A 61 16.83 -12.50 -6.70
C LYS A 61 15.52 -13.14 -6.24
N LEU A 62 14.50 -12.34 -5.92
CA LEU A 62 13.21 -12.83 -5.43
C LEU A 62 12.28 -13.27 -6.57
N MET A 63 12.36 -12.61 -7.73
CA MET A 63 11.51 -12.88 -8.90
C MET A 63 11.37 -14.36 -9.28
N PRO A 64 12.43 -15.21 -9.34
CA PRO A 64 12.28 -16.61 -9.72
C PRO A 64 11.37 -17.40 -8.77
N TYR A 65 11.37 -17.05 -7.48
CA TYR A 65 10.50 -17.69 -6.48
C TYR A 65 9.04 -17.29 -6.65
N ALA A 66 8.79 -16.00 -6.92
CA ALA A 66 7.45 -15.51 -7.18
C ALA A 66 6.87 -16.11 -8.48
N ASN A 67 7.65 -16.14 -9.55
CA ASN A 67 7.28 -16.75 -10.83
C ASN A 67 6.91 -18.23 -10.67
N LYS A 68 7.68 -18.99 -9.87
CA LYS A 68 7.37 -20.40 -9.56
C LYS A 68 6.04 -20.57 -8.83
N LEU A 69 5.62 -19.57 -8.06
CA LEU A 69 4.34 -19.54 -7.36
C LEU A 69 3.20 -18.94 -8.21
N GLY A 70 3.49 -18.46 -9.42
CA GLY A 70 2.54 -17.76 -10.27
C GLY A 70 2.07 -16.43 -9.65
N ILE A 71 3.01 -15.68 -9.05
CA ILE A 71 2.80 -14.34 -8.52
C ILE A 71 3.61 -13.36 -9.36
N GLU A 72 2.95 -12.36 -9.94
CA GLU A 72 3.61 -11.23 -10.59
C GLU A 72 4.17 -10.30 -9.52
N LEU A 73 5.48 -9.98 -9.61
CA LEU A 73 6.11 -8.99 -8.74
C LEU A 73 6.39 -7.70 -9.50
N LYS A 74 6.12 -6.59 -8.85
CA LYS A 74 6.52 -5.24 -9.27
C LYS A 74 7.25 -4.53 -8.12
N LEU A 75 7.96 -3.45 -8.44
CA LEU A 75 8.51 -2.54 -7.45
C LEU A 75 7.63 -1.31 -7.29
N GLY A 76 7.72 -0.73 -6.13
CA GLY A 76 7.20 0.56 -5.75
C GLY A 76 8.01 1.07 -4.56
N THR A 77 7.58 2.16 -3.97
CA THR A 77 8.14 2.73 -2.74
C THR A 77 7.02 3.24 -1.87
N GLU A 78 6.99 2.88 -0.60
CA GLU A 78 6.22 3.62 0.37
C GLU A 78 7.02 4.85 0.79
N TYR A 79 6.65 6.00 0.22
CA TYR A 79 7.34 7.26 0.45
C TYR A 79 6.74 7.98 1.66
N HIS A 80 7.53 8.13 2.74
CA HIS A 80 7.14 8.98 3.86
C HIS A 80 7.27 10.46 3.46
N VAL A 81 6.12 11.12 3.29
CA VAL A 81 6.00 12.41 2.64
C VAL A 81 6.82 13.50 3.33
N ALA A 82 7.67 14.14 2.53
CA ALA A 82 8.46 15.30 2.85
C ALA A 82 8.36 16.32 1.70
N THR A 83 8.87 17.52 1.88
CA THR A 83 8.74 18.61 0.90
C THR A 83 9.50 18.38 -0.40
N ASP A 84 10.44 17.43 -0.41
CA ASP A 84 11.25 17.02 -1.57
C ASP A 84 10.66 15.81 -2.33
N MET A 85 9.43 15.38 -1.99
CA MET A 85 8.81 14.18 -2.56
C MET A 85 8.79 14.19 -4.10
N ILE A 86 8.39 15.29 -4.70
CA ILE A 86 8.30 15.38 -6.17
C ILE A 86 9.69 15.29 -6.80
N ASP A 87 10.69 15.97 -6.21
CA ASP A 87 12.07 15.91 -6.68
C ASP A 87 12.66 14.51 -6.55
N ALA A 88 12.29 13.78 -5.49
CA ALA A 88 12.72 12.40 -5.28
C ALA A 88 12.19 11.45 -6.37
N PHE A 89 10.90 11.56 -6.74
CA PHE A 89 10.32 10.76 -7.82
C PHE A 89 10.86 11.18 -9.19
N HIS A 90 10.93 12.47 -9.50
CA HIS A 90 11.49 12.97 -10.77
C HIS A 90 12.98 12.64 -10.92
N GLY A 91 13.73 12.69 -9.82
CA GLY A 91 15.16 12.36 -9.78
C GLY A 91 15.46 10.86 -9.81
N GLY A 92 14.44 9.99 -9.79
CA GLY A 92 14.60 8.54 -9.78
C GLY A 92 15.24 8.00 -8.50
N LEU A 93 15.05 8.70 -7.36
CA LEU A 93 15.56 8.25 -6.05
C LEU A 93 14.67 7.17 -5.42
N CYS A 94 13.50 6.93 -5.98
CA CYS A 94 12.53 5.93 -5.56
C CYS A 94 11.66 5.49 -6.75
N HIS A 95 10.98 4.35 -6.60
CA HIS A 95 10.09 3.81 -7.62
C HIS A 95 8.66 4.30 -7.42
N THR A 96 7.98 4.64 -8.50
CA THR A 96 6.51 4.71 -8.52
C THR A 96 5.92 3.31 -8.43
N LEU A 97 4.63 3.15 -8.18
CA LEU A 97 3.99 1.83 -8.13
C LEU A 97 4.00 1.18 -9.51
N ALA A 98 4.76 0.09 -9.67
CA ALA A 98 4.87 -0.70 -10.90
C ALA A 98 5.35 0.11 -12.13
N ASP A 99 6.17 1.15 -11.94
CA ASP A 99 6.65 2.08 -12.98
C ASP A 99 5.51 2.86 -13.71
N THR A 100 4.39 3.06 -13.01
CA THR A 100 3.23 3.81 -13.51
C THR A 100 3.20 5.24 -12.96
N GLN A 101 2.12 6.00 -13.18
CA GLN A 101 1.91 7.32 -12.57
C GLN A 101 1.48 7.27 -11.10
N TYR A 102 1.19 6.10 -10.54
CA TYR A 102 0.76 5.95 -9.15
C TYR A 102 1.95 5.98 -8.20
N ILE A 103 1.81 6.69 -7.07
CA ILE A 103 2.79 6.74 -5.98
C ILE A 103 2.13 6.39 -4.65
N LEU A 104 2.78 5.60 -3.81
CA LEU A 104 2.30 5.29 -2.46
C LEU A 104 2.89 6.28 -1.47
N THR A 105 2.02 7.03 -0.79
CA THR A 105 2.40 8.12 0.11
C THR A 105 2.00 7.80 1.55
N GLU A 106 2.98 7.83 2.46
CA GLU A 106 2.79 7.68 3.90
C GLU A 106 2.97 9.03 4.59
N TYR A 107 2.12 9.36 5.56
CA TYR A 107 2.24 10.56 6.40
C TYR A 107 2.53 10.19 7.86
N SER A 108 3.06 11.14 8.64
CA SER A 108 3.14 10.95 10.08
C SER A 108 1.75 10.92 10.71
N HIS A 109 1.55 10.11 11.76
CA HIS A 109 0.26 10.01 12.46
C HIS A 109 -0.26 11.37 12.93
N SER A 110 0.64 12.27 13.30
CA SER A 110 0.37 13.63 13.77
C SER A 110 0.44 14.71 12.69
N SER A 111 0.47 14.32 11.41
CA SER A 111 0.48 15.30 10.31
C SER A 111 -0.78 16.16 10.35
N GLU A 112 -0.62 17.46 10.10
CA GLU A 112 -1.76 18.36 9.94
C GLU A 112 -2.46 18.12 8.59
N TYR A 113 -3.78 18.22 8.57
CA TYR A 113 -4.57 18.04 7.34
C TYR A 113 -4.13 18.95 6.21
N SER A 114 -3.81 20.21 6.52
CA SER A 114 -3.32 21.18 5.55
C SER A 114 -2.05 20.74 4.83
N PHE A 115 -1.15 20.01 5.53
CA PHE A 115 0.04 19.43 4.93
C PHE A 115 -0.31 18.24 4.03
N VAL A 116 -1.17 17.33 4.49
CA VAL A 116 -1.65 16.20 3.69
C VAL A 116 -2.29 16.68 2.40
N TYR A 117 -3.25 17.61 2.49
CA TYR A 117 -3.95 18.19 1.34
C TYR A 117 -2.99 18.88 0.36
N LYS A 118 -2.07 19.71 0.89
CA LYS A 118 -1.07 20.41 0.08
C LYS A 118 -0.20 19.44 -0.71
N MET A 119 0.38 18.44 -0.04
CA MET A 119 1.31 17.50 -0.69
C MET A 119 0.60 16.58 -1.68
N THR A 120 -0.63 16.16 -1.39
CA THR A 120 -1.49 15.42 -2.32
C THR A 120 -1.74 16.24 -3.59
N ARG A 121 -2.11 17.50 -3.45
CA ARG A 121 -2.33 18.41 -4.57
C ARG A 121 -1.06 18.64 -5.40
N GLU A 122 0.09 18.82 -4.75
CA GLU A 122 1.38 18.99 -5.44
C GLU A 122 1.74 17.74 -6.26
N ALA A 123 1.51 16.53 -5.72
CA ALA A 123 1.72 15.29 -6.45
C ALA A 123 0.86 15.21 -7.71
N ILE A 124 -0.42 15.56 -7.60
CA ILE A 124 -1.36 15.56 -8.74
C ILE A 124 -0.95 16.58 -9.80
N PHE A 125 -0.56 17.80 -9.41
CA PHE A 125 -0.05 18.80 -10.35
C PHE A 125 1.26 18.38 -11.04
N ALA A 126 2.07 17.54 -10.38
CA ALA A 126 3.27 16.95 -10.96
C ALA A 126 2.99 15.75 -11.90
N GLY A 127 1.71 15.37 -12.08
CA GLY A 127 1.29 14.27 -12.96
C GLY A 127 1.24 12.90 -12.29
N TYR A 128 1.37 12.83 -10.95
CA TYR A 128 1.22 11.59 -10.21
C TYR A 128 -0.20 11.41 -9.68
N ILE A 129 -0.59 10.15 -9.45
CA ILE A 129 -1.81 9.79 -8.73
C ILE A 129 -1.41 9.22 -7.36
N PRO A 130 -1.56 10.00 -6.26
CA PRO A 130 -1.21 9.51 -4.94
C PRO A 130 -2.20 8.43 -4.47
N VAL A 131 -1.67 7.31 -4.01
CA VAL A 131 -2.37 6.33 -3.17
C VAL A 131 -1.96 6.64 -1.73
N ILE A 132 -2.90 7.16 -0.93
CA ILE A 132 -2.61 7.51 0.46
C ILE A 132 -2.71 6.25 1.31
N ALA A 133 -1.56 5.81 1.83
CA ALA A 133 -1.43 4.57 2.58
C ALA A 133 -2.15 4.65 3.93
N HIS A 134 -2.77 3.54 4.34
CA HIS A 134 -3.37 3.28 5.67
C HIS A 134 -3.98 4.53 6.35
N VAL A 135 -4.89 5.21 5.63
CA VAL A 135 -5.50 6.48 6.08
C VAL A 135 -6.16 6.41 7.46
N GLU A 136 -6.54 5.22 7.89
CA GLU A 136 -7.13 4.97 9.20
C GLU A 136 -6.19 5.28 10.37
N ARG A 137 -4.88 5.44 10.10
CA ARG A 137 -3.85 5.73 11.10
C ARG A 137 -3.63 7.23 11.34
N TYR A 138 -4.21 8.10 10.51
CA TYR A 138 -3.97 9.55 10.60
C TYR A 138 -5.09 10.25 11.37
N GLU A 139 -4.74 10.89 12.50
CA GLU A 139 -5.69 11.62 13.34
C GLU A 139 -6.40 12.73 12.56
N CYS A 140 -5.68 13.41 11.69
CA CYS A 140 -6.21 14.49 10.87
C CYS A 140 -7.28 14.03 9.85
N LEU A 141 -7.36 12.75 9.53
CA LEU A 141 -8.35 12.16 8.63
C LEU A 141 -9.52 11.47 9.36
N SER A 142 -9.68 11.67 10.67
CA SER A 142 -10.81 11.13 11.44
C SER A 142 -12.19 11.67 11.00
N ASP A 143 -12.22 12.87 10.41
CA ASP A 143 -13.37 13.40 9.70
C ASP A 143 -13.37 12.90 8.25
N ILE A 144 -14.43 12.16 7.87
CA ILE A 144 -14.53 11.55 6.53
C ILE A 144 -14.67 12.57 5.41
N SER A 145 -15.16 13.80 5.68
CA SER A 145 -15.23 14.85 4.66
C SER A 145 -13.84 15.20 4.11
N ARG A 146 -12.80 15.06 4.93
CA ARG A 146 -11.41 15.24 4.48
C ARG A 146 -10.92 14.13 3.56
N ILE A 147 -11.47 12.92 3.70
CA ILE A 147 -11.23 11.83 2.75
C ILE A 147 -11.90 12.13 1.41
N GLU A 148 -13.16 12.62 1.45
CA GLU A 148 -13.89 13.06 0.26
C GLU A 148 -13.12 14.16 -0.49
N ASP A 149 -12.63 15.18 0.22
CA ASP A 149 -11.80 16.25 -0.37
C ASP A 149 -10.53 15.70 -1.08
N LEU A 150 -9.87 14.69 -0.50
CA LEU A 150 -8.67 14.08 -1.10
C LEU A 150 -9.01 13.25 -2.34
N GLN A 151 -10.14 12.52 -2.34
CA GLN A 151 -10.64 11.82 -3.53
C GLN A 151 -11.08 12.79 -4.63
N GLU A 152 -11.71 13.91 -4.29
CA GLU A 152 -12.08 14.97 -5.24
C GLU A 152 -10.84 15.59 -5.91
N LEU A 153 -9.70 15.65 -5.23
CA LEU A 153 -8.42 16.02 -5.84
C LEU A 153 -7.90 14.97 -6.84
N GLY A 154 -8.34 13.71 -6.74
CA GLY A 154 -7.88 12.59 -7.57
C GLY A 154 -6.95 11.61 -6.86
N ALA A 155 -6.82 11.67 -5.54
CA ALA A 155 -6.08 10.68 -4.77
C ALA A 155 -6.89 9.40 -4.55
N LEU A 156 -6.21 8.25 -4.42
CA LEU A 156 -6.79 6.99 -4.00
C LEU A 156 -6.56 6.75 -2.51
N ILE A 157 -7.56 6.19 -1.86
CA ILE A 157 -7.60 5.95 -0.41
C ILE A 157 -7.34 4.47 -0.13
N GLN A 158 -6.22 4.18 0.53
CA GLN A 158 -5.87 2.82 0.91
C GLN A 158 -6.06 2.63 2.42
N VAL A 159 -6.64 1.48 2.81
CA VAL A 159 -6.71 1.00 4.19
C VAL A 159 -6.09 -0.39 4.32
N ASN A 160 -5.62 -0.72 5.52
CA ASN A 160 -4.99 -2.02 5.77
C ASN A 160 -6.02 -3.12 6.03
N ALA A 161 -5.78 -4.32 5.49
CA ALA A 161 -6.61 -5.50 5.70
C ALA A 161 -6.76 -5.86 7.19
N ASP A 162 -5.68 -5.75 7.97
CA ASP A 162 -5.69 -6.05 9.40
C ASP A 162 -6.51 -5.03 10.20
N SER A 163 -6.52 -3.77 9.78
CA SER A 163 -7.39 -2.73 10.34
C SER A 163 -8.86 -3.02 10.07
N VAL A 164 -9.21 -3.43 8.84
CA VAL A 164 -10.58 -3.83 8.47
C VAL A 164 -11.06 -5.04 9.28
N LEU A 165 -10.20 -6.03 9.50
CA LEU A 165 -10.49 -7.21 10.31
C LEU A 165 -10.53 -6.91 11.82
N GLY A 166 -9.87 -5.83 12.25
CA GLY A 166 -9.73 -5.43 13.65
C GLY A 166 -8.59 -6.12 14.39
N ILE A 167 -7.64 -6.67 13.65
CA ILE A 167 -6.39 -7.23 14.18
C ILE A 167 -5.54 -6.10 14.76
N ASP A 168 -5.45 -4.95 14.06
CA ASP A 168 -4.76 -3.74 14.53
C ASP A 168 -5.50 -3.02 15.68
N GLY A 169 -6.74 -3.41 15.97
CA GLY A 169 -7.52 -2.88 17.08
C GLY A 169 -8.93 -2.45 16.71
N ARG A 170 -9.78 -2.34 17.74
CA ARG A 170 -11.22 -2.04 17.58
C ARG A 170 -11.48 -0.62 17.05
N HIS A 171 -10.57 0.32 17.33
CA HIS A 171 -10.69 1.70 16.86
C HIS A 171 -10.58 1.74 15.34
N PHE A 172 -9.52 1.17 14.77
CA PHE A 172 -9.29 1.12 13.32
C PHE A 172 -10.41 0.35 12.61
N LYS A 173 -10.84 -0.79 13.15
CA LYS A 173 -11.99 -1.54 12.61
C LYS A 173 -13.26 -0.70 12.51
N ARG A 174 -13.55 0.10 13.52
CA ARG A 174 -14.74 0.96 13.53
C ARG A 174 -14.62 2.05 12.48
N TYR A 175 -13.44 2.63 12.35
CA TYR A 175 -13.20 3.70 11.39
C TYR A 175 -13.19 3.18 9.94
N THR A 176 -12.45 2.11 9.65
CA THR A 176 -12.45 1.49 8.30
C THR A 176 -13.84 1.00 7.90
N LYS A 177 -14.64 0.48 8.85
CA LYS A 177 -16.05 0.14 8.59
C LYS A 177 -16.89 1.37 8.21
N LYS A 178 -16.62 2.55 8.79
CA LYS A 178 -17.29 3.81 8.43
C LYS A 178 -16.92 4.22 7.00
N LEU A 179 -15.64 4.16 6.63
CA LEU A 179 -15.16 4.46 5.29
C LEU A 179 -15.75 3.49 4.24
N LEU A 180 -15.71 2.17 4.50
CA LEU A 180 -16.29 1.16 3.62
C LEU A 180 -17.80 1.35 3.39
N LYS A 181 -18.54 1.74 4.43
CA LYS A 181 -19.98 2.04 4.31
C LYS A 181 -20.26 3.28 3.46
N ALA A 182 -19.37 4.25 3.49
CA ALA A 182 -19.48 5.49 2.72
C ALA A 182 -18.95 5.32 1.27
N GLY A 183 -18.35 4.18 0.92
CA GLY A 183 -17.72 3.99 -0.40
C GLY A 183 -16.41 4.77 -0.59
N LEU A 184 -15.76 5.13 0.51
CA LEU A 184 -14.56 5.99 0.53
C LEU A 184 -13.24 5.19 0.61
N VAL A 185 -13.26 3.92 0.24
CA VAL A 185 -12.06 3.07 0.17
C VAL A 185 -11.87 2.66 -1.28
N ASP A 186 -10.74 3.03 -1.85
CA ASP A 186 -10.36 2.67 -3.23
C ASP A 186 -9.52 1.40 -3.29
N VAL A 187 -8.71 1.15 -2.24
CA VAL A 187 -7.82 -0.02 -2.18
C VAL A 187 -7.73 -0.57 -0.76
N ILE A 188 -7.76 -1.89 -0.64
CA ILE A 188 -7.30 -2.60 0.56
C ILE A 188 -6.00 -3.32 0.21
N ALA A 189 -4.95 -3.12 1.03
CA ALA A 189 -3.66 -3.79 0.91
C ALA A 189 -3.26 -4.46 2.23
N SER A 190 -2.25 -5.33 2.21
CA SER A 190 -1.87 -6.09 3.40
C SER A 190 -1.03 -5.29 4.38
N ASP A 191 -0.13 -4.45 3.89
CA ASP A 191 0.93 -3.83 4.68
C ASP A 191 1.72 -4.90 5.48
N SER A 192 1.92 -6.07 4.86
CA SER A 192 2.54 -7.23 5.53
C SER A 192 4.05 -7.05 5.67
N HIS A 193 4.58 -7.40 6.87
CA HIS A 193 6.00 -7.22 7.21
C HIS A 193 6.71 -8.52 7.58
N GLY A 194 5.97 -9.61 7.78
CA GLY A 194 6.58 -10.86 8.24
C GLY A 194 5.69 -12.07 8.12
N THR A 195 6.17 -13.18 8.69
CA THR A 195 5.49 -14.49 8.67
C THR A 195 4.74 -14.82 9.96
N LYS A 196 4.96 -14.06 11.02
CA LYS A 196 4.36 -14.28 12.36
C LYS A 196 3.57 -13.08 12.84
N GLU A 197 4.13 -11.88 12.68
CA GLU A 197 3.51 -10.60 12.99
C GLU A 197 3.26 -9.84 11.69
N ARG A 198 2.21 -9.03 11.63
CA ARG A 198 1.79 -8.29 10.42
C ARG A 198 1.78 -9.20 9.18
N VAL A 199 1.11 -10.35 9.32
CA VAL A 199 1.02 -11.36 8.25
C VAL A 199 -0.05 -10.96 7.26
N CYS A 200 0.10 -11.35 5.98
CA CYS A 200 -0.91 -11.11 4.97
C CYS A 200 -2.23 -11.84 5.29
N ASN A 201 -3.33 -11.08 5.48
CA ASN A 201 -4.68 -11.58 5.77
C ASN A 201 -5.70 -11.19 4.68
N MET A 202 -5.25 -10.94 3.45
CA MET A 202 -6.06 -10.42 2.35
C MET A 202 -7.29 -11.29 2.03
N LYS A 203 -7.17 -12.62 2.03
CA LYS A 203 -8.30 -13.51 1.78
C LYS A 203 -9.43 -13.36 2.79
N LYS A 204 -9.07 -13.36 4.09
CA LYS A 204 -10.07 -13.16 5.16
C LYS A 204 -10.71 -11.77 5.06
N CYS A 205 -9.93 -10.77 4.68
CA CYS A 205 -10.42 -9.42 4.48
C CYS A 205 -11.41 -9.37 3.31
N TYR A 206 -11.07 -9.96 2.17
CA TYR A 206 -11.98 -10.09 1.02
C TYR A 206 -13.31 -10.75 1.41
N GLU A 207 -13.24 -11.91 2.06
CA GLU A 207 -14.44 -12.65 2.50
C GLU A 207 -15.30 -11.81 3.46
N TYR A 208 -14.66 -11.03 4.34
CA TYR A 208 -15.37 -10.13 5.25
C TYR A 208 -16.06 -8.99 4.49
N VAL A 209 -15.34 -8.31 3.58
CA VAL A 209 -15.87 -7.18 2.80
C VAL A 209 -17.00 -7.66 1.88
N ALA A 210 -16.77 -8.74 1.12
CA ALA A 210 -17.78 -9.34 0.25
C ALA A 210 -19.08 -9.67 1.00
N LYS A 211 -18.97 -10.29 2.17
CA LYS A 211 -20.13 -10.63 3.01
C LYS A 211 -20.87 -9.41 3.56
N LYS A 212 -20.16 -8.31 3.85
CA LYS A 212 -20.74 -7.15 4.58
C LYS A 212 -21.12 -5.99 3.67
N PHE A 213 -20.45 -5.81 2.54
CA PHE A 213 -20.57 -4.65 1.67
C PHE A 213 -20.85 -5.01 0.21
N GLY A 214 -20.84 -6.31 -0.14
CA GLY A 214 -21.07 -6.83 -1.48
C GLY A 214 -19.79 -7.32 -2.15
N ASP A 215 -19.93 -8.36 -2.97
CA ASP A 215 -18.81 -9.00 -3.67
C ASP A 215 -18.22 -8.10 -4.74
N ASP A 216 -19.07 -7.38 -5.50
CA ASP A 216 -18.65 -6.43 -6.53
C ASP A 216 -17.73 -5.35 -5.94
N TYR A 217 -18.07 -4.80 -4.76
CA TYR A 217 -17.24 -3.80 -4.09
C TYR A 217 -15.93 -4.41 -3.57
N ALA A 218 -15.98 -5.62 -3.00
CA ALA A 218 -14.76 -6.31 -2.58
C ALA A 218 -13.83 -6.59 -3.76
N GLN A 219 -14.38 -7.00 -4.90
CA GLN A 219 -13.64 -7.21 -6.14
C GLN A 219 -13.04 -5.90 -6.66
N GLU A 220 -13.80 -4.81 -6.63
CA GLU A 220 -13.33 -3.50 -7.06
C GLU A 220 -12.09 -3.07 -6.30
N ILE A 221 -12.15 -3.01 -4.97
CA ILE A 221 -11.09 -2.43 -4.13
C ILE A 221 -9.92 -3.38 -3.83
N MET A 222 -10.03 -4.68 -4.12
CA MET A 222 -8.98 -5.68 -3.85
C MET A 222 -8.49 -6.42 -5.10
N GLN A 223 -9.10 -6.15 -6.25
CA GLN A 223 -8.69 -6.76 -7.52
C GLN A 223 -8.64 -5.72 -8.65
N THR A 224 -9.76 -5.07 -9.00
CA THR A 224 -9.88 -4.21 -10.19
C THR A 224 -9.05 -2.95 -10.07
N THR A 225 -9.24 -2.15 -9.01
CA THR A 225 -8.44 -0.94 -8.77
C THR A 225 -6.96 -1.24 -8.61
N PRO A 226 -6.51 -2.23 -7.80
CA PRO A 226 -5.13 -2.67 -7.77
C PRO A 226 -4.57 -3.10 -9.14
N GLU A 227 -5.37 -3.77 -9.98
CA GLU A 227 -4.96 -4.15 -11.34
C GLU A 227 -4.78 -2.94 -12.25
N ASN A 228 -5.64 -1.91 -12.12
CA ASN A 228 -5.47 -0.65 -12.83
C ASN A 228 -4.17 0.07 -12.42
N ILE A 229 -3.84 0.07 -11.13
CA ILE A 229 -2.58 0.63 -10.61
C ILE A 229 -1.36 -0.07 -11.23
N ILE A 230 -1.34 -1.42 -11.25
CA ILE A 230 -0.23 -2.19 -11.84
C ILE A 230 -0.09 -1.91 -13.35
N ASN A 231 -1.20 -1.68 -14.05
CA ASN A 231 -1.22 -1.49 -15.50
C ASN A 231 -1.19 -0.01 -15.93
N GLY A 232 -1.18 0.94 -14.99
CA GLY A 232 -1.14 2.39 -15.28
C GLY A 232 -2.42 2.91 -15.98
N ARG A 233 -3.58 2.40 -15.59
CA ARG A 233 -4.88 2.75 -16.19
C ARG A 233 -5.68 3.69 -15.30
#